data_393a983a597ca5dc6d2f5e3b3d18c7b0
#
_entry.id   393a983a597ca5dc6d2f5e3b3d18c7b0
#
_cell.length_a   1.000
_cell.length_b   1.000
_cell.length_c   1.000
_cell.angle_alpha   90.00
_cell.angle_beta   90.00
_cell.angle_gamma   90.00
#
_symmetry.space_group_name_H-M   'P 1'
#
loop_
_entity.id
_entity.type
_entity.pdbx_description
1 polymer ?
#
loop_
_entity_poly.entity_id
_entity_poly.type
_entity_poly.pdbx_seq_one_letter_code
_entity_poly.pdbx_strand_id
1 'polypeptide(L)'
;AENLANIAHQLKTPITAAFLSLQLMEKEIPGAYAEQVKQQLKRLNRLEESLLMLSKIDAGTLPLKREKVDLYTVLNLAADNLNDLLRKNHIAVEIPENGCIEFWGDLEWTMEALINLIKNCMEHSKPGGVVHCNYSGNPLYVEIQVWDDGEGFDTEDLPHLFDRFYRGRCAAPDGIGIGLALARSIFELQNGTITAYNLQNGGACFEIRMYSH
;
A
#
# COMPACT_ATOMS: atom_id res chain seq x y z
N ALA A 1 6.60 1.15 21.25
CA ALA A 1 5.77 2.12 20.51
C ALA A 1 6.30 3.56 20.62
N GLU A 2 6.55 4.09 21.82
CA GLU A 2 7.06 5.46 22.01
C GLU A 2 8.41 5.73 21.29
N ASN A 3 9.27 4.74 21.20
CA ASN A 3 10.60 4.90 20.61
C ASN A 3 10.54 5.09 19.08
N LEU A 4 9.62 4.41 18.37
CA LEU A 4 9.44 4.54 16.93
C LEU A 4 8.81 5.89 16.55
N ALA A 5 7.81 6.35 17.32
CA ALA A 5 7.17 7.65 17.10
C ALA A 5 8.14 8.81 17.29
N ASN A 6 9.00 8.73 18.33
CA ASN A 6 10.04 9.73 18.59
C ASN A 6 11.11 9.76 17.50
N ILE A 7 11.56 8.60 17.01
CA ILE A 7 12.53 8.50 15.91
C ILE A 7 11.95 9.11 14.62
N ALA A 8 10.71 8.76 14.28
CA ALA A 8 10.05 9.29 13.10
C ALA A 8 9.88 10.83 13.20
N HIS A 9 9.49 11.35 14.35
CA HIS A 9 9.37 12.80 14.55
C HIS A 9 10.72 13.55 14.48
N GLN A 10 11.80 12.90 14.96
CA GLN A 10 13.14 13.46 14.85
C GLN A 10 13.71 13.41 13.43
N LEU A 11 13.28 12.48 12.59
CA LEU A 11 13.66 12.39 11.18
C LEU A 11 12.93 13.43 10.32
N LYS A 12 11.71 13.80 10.64
CA LYS A 12 10.90 14.75 9.87
C LYS A 12 11.58 16.13 9.72
N THR A 13 12.12 16.65 10.79
CA THR A 13 12.76 17.98 10.81
C THR A 13 13.97 18.06 9.88
N PRO A 14 14.98 17.16 9.94
CA PRO A 14 16.13 17.21 9.04
C PRO A 14 15.77 16.89 7.58
N ILE A 15 14.79 16.01 7.34
CA ILE A 15 14.31 15.71 5.99
C ILE A 15 13.67 16.96 5.37
N THR A 16 12.79 17.65 6.11
CA THR A 16 12.16 18.90 5.65
C THR A 16 13.20 19.99 5.39
N ALA A 17 14.18 20.14 6.28
CA ALA A 17 15.28 21.10 6.12
C ALA A 17 16.13 20.80 4.88
N ALA A 18 16.48 19.52 4.66
CA ALA A 18 17.23 19.10 3.47
C ALA A 18 16.44 19.33 2.17
N PHE A 19 15.13 19.08 2.19
CA PHE A 19 14.25 19.33 1.03
C PHE A 19 14.19 20.83 0.68
N LEU A 20 14.01 21.69 1.68
CA LEU A 20 14.02 23.15 1.50
C LEU A 20 15.37 23.67 1.00
N SER A 21 16.47 23.15 1.57
CA SER A 21 17.83 23.52 1.13
C SER A 21 18.06 23.12 -0.31
N LEU A 22 17.60 21.94 -0.72
CA LEU A 22 17.71 21.50 -2.11
C LEU A 22 16.92 22.38 -3.07
N GLN A 23 15.69 22.78 -2.71
CA GLN A 23 14.89 23.70 -3.51
C GLN A 23 15.56 25.07 -3.71
N LEU A 24 16.26 25.55 -2.70
CA LEU A 24 17.02 26.81 -2.78
C LEU A 24 18.26 26.67 -3.68
N MET A 25 18.89 25.49 -3.70
CA MET A 25 20.10 25.21 -4.48
C MET A 25 19.82 24.69 -5.91
N GLU A 26 18.58 24.45 -6.29
CA GLU A 26 18.18 23.88 -7.60
C GLU A 26 18.71 24.67 -8.80
N LYS A 27 19.06 25.95 -8.61
CA LYS A 27 19.66 26.82 -9.65
C LYS A 27 21.17 26.62 -9.83
N GLU A 28 21.85 26.00 -8.86
CA GLU A 28 23.31 25.91 -8.81
C GLU A 28 23.83 24.47 -8.98
N ILE A 29 22.94 23.46 -8.85
CA ILE A 29 23.30 22.05 -8.93
C ILE A 29 22.83 21.47 -10.26
N PRO A 30 23.64 20.63 -10.96
CA PRO A 30 23.19 19.90 -12.14
C PRO A 30 21.91 19.13 -11.88
N GLY A 31 20.87 19.34 -12.70
CA GLY A 31 19.50 18.86 -12.45
C GLY A 31 19.36 17.36 -12.14
N ALA A 32 20.25 16.52 -12.65
CA ALA A 32 20.24 15.08 -12.39
C ALA A 32 20.54 14.72 -10.92
N TYR A 33 21.50 15.39 -10.29
CA TYR A 33 21.83 15.16 -8.88
C TYR A 33 20.76 15.72 -7.94
N ALA A 34 20.21 16.88 -8.26
CA ALA A 34 19.11 17.48 -7.51
C ALA A 34 17.88 16.54 -7.50
N GLU A 35 17.53 15.96 -8.66
CA GLU A 35 16.40 15.03 -8.75
C GLU A 35 16.64 13.74 -7.98
N GLN A 36 17.87 13.18 -8.01
CA GLN A 36 18.22 12.02 -7.20
C GLN A 36 18.06 12.28 -5.70
N VAL A 37 18.57 13.40 -5.20
CA VAL A 37 18.43 13.77 -3.78
C VAL A 37 16.96 13.98 -3.42
N LYS A 38 16.18 14.63 -4.28
CA LYS A 38 14.74 14.82 -4.10
C LYS A 38 13.97 13.49 -4.00
N GLN A 39 14.34 12.51 -4.82
CA GLN A 39 13.76 11.17 -4.74
C GLN A 39 14.10 10.47 -3.41
N GLN A 40 15.35 10.56 -2.95
CA GLN A 40 15.75 9.99 -1.65
C GLN A 40 15.03 10.66 -0.47
N LEU A 41 14.87 11.97 -0.51
CA LEU A 41 14.10 12.70 0.52
C LEU A 41 12.61 12.30 0.53
N LYS A 42 12.00 12.14 -0.65
CA LYS A 42 10.63 11.63 -0.75
C LYS A 42 10.50 10.21 -0.18
N ARG A 43 11.51 9.36 -0.42
CA ARG A 43 11.54 8.00 0.14
C ARG A 43 11.64 8.02 1.66
N LEU A 44 12.50 8.87 2.22
CA LEU A 44 12.63 9.04 3.67
C LEU A 44 11.34 9.58 4.32
N ASN A 45 10.65 10.50 3.66
CA ASN A 45 9.37 11.03 4.14
C ASN A 45 8.30 9.92 4.21
N ARG A 46 8.19 9.09 3.15
CA ARG A 46 7.27 7.94 3.15
C ARG A 46 7.59 6.93 4.24
N LEU A 47 8.88 6.67 4.49
CA LEU A 47 9.32 5.80 5.57
C LEU A 47 8.88 6.36 6.93
N GLU A 48 9.10 7.65 7.16
CA GLU A 48 8.69 8.33 8.40
C GLU A 48 7.17 8.23 8.62
N GLU A 49 6.37 8.56 7.61
CA GLU A 49 4.91 8.49 7.67
C GLU A 49 4.42 7.07 7.98
N SER A 50 4.99 6.07 7.32
CA SER A 50 4.64 4.66 7.56
C SER A 50 5.02 4.19 8.96
N LEU A 51 6.18 4.61 9.48
CA LEU A 51 6.61 4.29 10.85
C LEU A 51 5.74 4.94 11.90
N LEU A 52 5.36 6.21 11.71
CA LEU A 52 4.42 6.92 12.58
C LEU A 52 3.07 6.20 12.63
N MET A 53 2.60 5.76 11.47
CA MET A 53 1.34 5.03 11.36
C MET A 53 1.40 3.69 12.09
N LEU A 54 2.42 2.87 11.84
CA LEU A 54 2.61 1.61 12.57
C LEU A 54 2.73 1.83 14.09
N SER A 55 3.41 2.90 14.51
CA SER A 55 3.51 3.24 15.93
C SER A 55 2.16 3.59 16.56
N LYS A 56 1.28 4.31 15.84
CA LYS A 56 -0.10 4.60 16.30
C LYS A 56 -0.95 3.34 16.36
N ILE A 57 -0.78 2.43 15.39
CA ILE A 57 -1.44 1.12 15.36
C ILE A 57 -1.02 0.29 16.59
N ASP A 58 0.29 0.16 16.83
CA ASP A 58 0.82 -0.60 17.97
C ASP A 58 0.40 -0.03 19.33
N ALA A 59 0.24 1.29 19.41
CA ALA A 59 -0.25 1.97 20.61
C ALA A 59 -1.77 1.92 20.76
N GLY A 60 -2.53 1.41 19.78
CA GLY A 60 -3.99 1.42 19.78
C GLY A 60 -4.58 2.83 19.73
N THR A 61 -3.83 3.82 19.24
CA THR A 61 -4.22 5.23 19.21
C THR A 61 -4.66 5.71 17.82
N LEU A 62 -4.66 4.81 16.82
CA LEU A 62 -5.15 5.16 15.50
C LEU A 62 -6.67 5.39 15.55
N PRO A 63 -7.17 6.59 15.27
CA PRO A 63 -8.61 6.84 15.25
C PRO A 63 -9.20 6.16 14.01
N LEU A 64 -10.10 5.20 14.21
CA LEU A 64 -10.87 4.59 13.13
C LEU A 64 -12.30 5.12 13.17
N LYS A 65 -12.78 5.61 12.05
CA LYS A 65 -14.20 5.86 11.83
C LYS A 65 -14.90 4.53 11.56
N ARG A 66 -16.14 4.40 11.99
CA ARG A 66 -16.98 3.25 11.65
C ARG A 66 -18.16 3.73 10.82
N GLU A 67 -18.02 3.56 9.51
CA GLU A 67 -19.02 3.97 8.52
C GLU A 67 -19.27 2.84 7.52
N LYS A 68 -20.32 2.98 6.73
CA LYS A 68 -20.56 2.04 5.62
C LYS A 68 -19.65 2.39 4.47
N VAL A 69 -18.81 1.45 4.09
CA VAL A 69 -17.86 1.56 2.98
C VAL A 69 -18.33 0.67 1.85
N ASP A 70 -18.64 1.26 0.71
CA ASP A 70 -18.93 0.53 -0.52
C ASP A 70 -17.64 0.09 -1.20
N LEU A 71 -17.54 -1.22 -1.50
CA LEU A 71 -16.32 -1.83 -2.01
C LEU A 71 -15.93 -1.33 -3.41
N TYR A 72 -16.90 -1.13 -4.29
CA TYR A 72 -16.63 -0.57 -5.61
C TYR A 72 -16.04 0.83 -5.53
N THR A 73 -16.62 1.66 -4.68
CA THR A 73 -16.19 3.04 -4.47
C THR A 73 -14.75 3.08 -3.91
N VAL A 74 -14.45 2.33 -2.86
CA VAL A 74 -13.11 2.38 -2.23
C VAL A 74 -12.02 1.82 -3.14
N LEU A 75 -12.31 0.79 -3.94
CA LEU A 75 -11.38 0.24 -4.92
C LEU A 75 -11.07 1.26 -6.03
N ASN A 76 -12.08 1.94 -6.56
CA ASN A 76 -11.87 2.99 -7.57
C ASN A 76 -11.08 4.17 -7.00
N LEU A 77 -11.39 4.63 -5.78
CA LEU A 77 -10.63 5.69 -5.12
C LEU A 77 -9.16 5.30 -4.93
N ALA A 78 -8.88 4.05 -4.57
CA ALA A 78 -7.51 3.56 -4.43
C ALA A 78 -6.77 3.52 -5.78
N ALA A 79 -7.43 3.06 -6.84
CA ALA A 79 -6.88 3.05 -8.20
C ALA A 79 -6.62 4.47 -8.73
N ASP A 80 -7.55 5.40 -8.51
CA ASP A 80 -7.42 6.80 -8.91
C ASP A 80 -6.24 7.49 -8.25
N ASN A 81 -5.96 7.19 -6.97
CA ASN A 81 -4.78 7.70 -6.27
C ASN A 81 -3.46 7.23 -6.90
N LEU A 82 -3.46 6.11 -7.60
CA LEU A 82 -2.30 5.56 -8.29
C LEU A 82 -2.24 5.90 -9.78
N ASN A 83 -3.20 6.65 -10.32
CA ASN A 83 -3.40 6.86 -11.75
C ASN A 83 -2.13 7.33 -12.48
N ASP A 84 -1.41 8.33 -11.95
CA ASP A 84 -0.18 8.82 -12.56
C ASP A 84 0.93 7.75 -12.59
N LEU A 85 1.00 6.93 -11.53
CA LEU A 85 2.00 5.88 -11.41
C LEU A 85 1.66 4.71 -12.35
N LEU A 86 0.39 4.33 -12.43
CA LEU A 86 -0.13 3.31 -13.34
C LEU A 86 0.12 3.69 -14.80
N ARG A 87 -0.21 4.91 -15.18
CA ARG A 87 0.06 5.44 -16.54
C ARG A 87 1.55 5.43 -16.88
N LYS A 88 2.40 5.86 -15.95
CA LYS A 88 3.86 5.87 -16.14
C LYS A 88 4.41 4.48 -16.40
N ASN A 89 3.85 3.45 -15.77
CA ASN A 89 4.28 2.05 -15.90
C ASN A 89 3.48 1.29 -16.98
N HIS A 90 2.54 1.95 -17.67
CA HIS A 90 1.66 1.34 -18.67
C HIS A 90 0.86 0.15 -18.12
N ILE A 91 0.36 0.27 -16.88
CA ILE A 91 -0.47 -0.75 -16.21
C ILE A 91 -1.92 -0.26 -16.16
N ALA A 92 -2.86 -1.14 -16.46
CA ALA A 92 -4.28 -0.92 -16.25
C ALA A 92 -4.75 -1.52 -14.91
N VAL A 93 -5.84 -1.00 -14.37
CA VAL A 93 -6.55 -1.62 -13.24
C VAL A 93 -7.96 -1.94 -13.70
N GLU A 94 -8.40 -3.18 -13.51
CA GLU A 94 -9.74 -3.63 -13.82
C GLU A 94 -10.53 -3.89 -12.54
N ILE A 95 -11.66 -3.20 -12.38
CA ILE A 95 -12.58 -3.31 -11.24
C ILE A 95 -13.98 -3.54 -11.79
N PRO A 96 -14.51 -4.78 -11.75
CA PRO A 96 -15.88 -5.04 -12.22
C PRO A 96 -16.91 -4.42 -11.28
N GLU A 97 -18.01 -3.91 -11.85
CA GLU A 97 -19.14 -3.42 -11.07
C GLU A 97 -20.06 -4.59 -10.67
N ASN A 98 -19.78 -5.20 -9.52
CA ASN A 98 -20.51 -6.38 -9.02
C ASN A 98 -21.71 -6.01 -8.11
N GLY A 99 -22.24 -4.78 -8.23
CA GLY A 99 -23.31 -4.26 -7.39
C GLY A 99 -22.80 -3.61 -6.10
N CYS A 100 -23.74 -3.07 -5.32
CA CYS A 100 -23.44 -2.39 -4.06
C CYS A 100 -23.19 -3.43 -2.95
N ILE A 101 -21.93 -3.57 -2.55
CA ILE A 101 -21.49 -4.44 -1.45
C ILE A 101 -20.77 -3.58 -0.44
N GLU A 102 -21.34 -3.46 0.76
CA GLU A 102 -20.86 -2.60 1.83
C GLU A 102 -20.36 -3.41 3.02
N PHE A 103 -19.40 -2.85 3.74
CA PHE A 103 -19.00 -3.31 5.07
C PHE A 103 -18.88 -2.13 6.04
N TRP A 104 -18.81 -2.42 7.35
CA TRP A 104 -18.57 -1.41 8.37
C TRP A 104 -17.08 -1.27 8.61
N GLY A 105 -16.51 -0.11 8.22
CA GLY A 105 -15.08 0.16 8.34
C GLY A 105 -14.77 1.64 8.20
N ASP A 106 -13.52 1.96 7.98
CA ASP A 106 -13.01 3.30 7.73
C ASP A 106 -12.60 3.41 6.26
N LEU A 107 -13.23 4.32 5.53
CA LEU A 107 -12.98 4.51 4.09
C LEU A 107 -11.52 4.89 3.82
N GLU A 108 -10.98 5.85 4.57
CA GLU A 108 -9.65 6.41 4.33
C GLU A 108 -8.56 5.35 4.60
N TRP A 109 -8.67 4.61 5.71
CA TRP A 109 -7.73 3.55 6.04
C TRP A 109 -7.85 2.33 5.13
N THR A 110 -9.07 1.96 4.74
CA THR A 110 -9.27 0.87 3.77
C THR A 110 -8.67 1.23 2.41
N MET A 111 -8.88 2.46 1.96
CA MET A 111 -8.28 2.98 0.72
C MET A 111 -6.74 2.93 0.80
N GLU A 112 -6.13 3.38 1.91
CA GLU A 112 -4.68 3.33 2.10
C GLU A 112 -4.13 1.90 2.04
N ALA A 113 -4.82 0.94 2.66
CA ALA A 113 -4.44 -0.46 2.60
C ALA A 113 -4.51 -1.01 1.16
N LEU A 114 -5.60 -0.72 0.44
CA LEU A 114 -5.78 -1.12 -0.96
C LEU A 114 -4.75 -0.49 -1.90
N ILE A 115 -4.38 0.77 -1.69
CA ILE A 115 -3.30 1.44 -2.43
C ILE A 115 -1.99 0.64 -2.31
N ASN A 116 -1.64 0.17 -1.12
CA ASN A 116 -0.44 -0.64 -0.91
C ASN A 116 -0.50 -1.98 -1.65
N LEU A 117 -1.67 -2.63 -1.72
CA LEU A 117 -1.84 -3.90 -2.45
C LEU A 117 -1.80 -3.70 -3.96
N ILE A 118 -2.58 -2.74 -4.50
CA ILE A 118 -2.61 -2.42 -5.94
C ILE A 118 -1.21 -2.00 -6.41
N LYS A 119 -0.51 -1.18 -5.61
CA LYS A 119 0.85 -0.78 -5.91
C LYS A 119 1.82 -1.96 -5.94
N ASN A 120 1.69 -2.91 -5.02
CA ASN A 120 2.52 -4.12 -5.02
C ASN A 120 2.28 -4.94 -6.30
N CYS A 121 1.03 -5.22 -6.65
CA CYS A 121 0.68 -5.92 -7.90
C CYS A 121 1.23 -5.18 -9.12
N MET A 122 1.08 -3.84 -9.18
CA MET A 122 1.62 -3.02 -10.26
C MET A 122 3.15 -3.15 -10.38
N GLU A 123 3.88 -3.11 -9.26
CA GLU A 123 5.35 -3.20 -9.24
C GLU A 123 5.86 -4.57 -9.72
N HIS A 124 5.07 -5.62 -9.62
CA HIS A 124 5.38 -6.98 -10.08
C HIS A 124 4.77 -7.33 -11.44
N SER A 125 3.92 -6.48 -11.99
CA SER A 125 3.36 -6.62 -13.33
C SER A 125 4.36 -6.20 -14.40
N LYS A 126 4.27 -6.84 -15.57
CA LYS A 126 5.02 -6.43 -16.76
C LYS A 126 4.41 -5.16 -17.37
N PRO A 127 5.19 -4.31 -18.06
CA PRO A 127 4.62 -3.17 -18.80
C PRO A 127 3.54 -3.63 -19.78
N GLY A 128 2.36 -2.99 -19.74
CA GLY A 128 1.19 -3.41 -20.49
C GLY A 128 0.32 -4.46 -19.78
N GLY A 129 0.70 -4.88 -18.56
CA GLY A 129 -0.07 -5.80 -17.75
C GLY A 129 -1.30 -5.14 -17.09
N VAL A 130 -2.05 -5.95 -16.37
CA VAL A 130 -3.28 -5.54 -15.71
C VAL A 130 -3.23 -5.94 -14.24
N VAL A 131 -3.63 -5.05 -13.36
CA VAL A 131 -3.98 -5.37 -11.97
C VAL A 131 -5.48 -5.57 -11.91
N HIS A 132 -5.90 -6.73 -11.48
CA HIS A 132 -7.30 -7.09 -11.38
C HIS A 132 -7.77 -6.94 -9.94
N CYS A 133 -8.96 -6.40 -9.78
CA CYS A 133 -9.66 -6.38 -8.51
C CYS A 133 -11.00 -7.08 -8.66
N ASN A 134 -11.41 -7.80 -7.64
CA ASN A 134 -12.74 -8.37 -7.57
C ASN A 134 -13.26 -8.26 -6.13
N TYR A 135 -14.57 -8.27 -5.97
CA TYR A 135 -15.19 -8.24 -4.65
C TYR A 135 -16.53 -8.98 -4.67
N SER A 136 -16.84 -9.59 -3.55
CA SER A 136 -18.08 -10.33 -3.32
C SER A 136 -18.51 -10.20 -1.87
N GLY A 137 -19.76 -10.57 -1.58
CA GLY A 137 -20.28 -10.54 -0.22
C GLY A 137 -21.16 -11.73 0.08
N ASN A 138 -21.14 -12.16 1.32
CA ASN A 138 -22.06 -13.15 1.88
C ASN A 138 -22.45 -12.70 3.31
N PRO A 139 -23.38 -13.40 4.00
CA PRO A 139 -23.84 -12.98 5.33
C PRO A 139 -22.76 -12.94 6.43
N LEU A 140 -21.62 -13.59 6.23
CA LEU A 140 -20.55 -13.70 7.24
C LEU A 140 -19.44 -12.67 7.02
N TYR A 141 -19.09 -12.40 5.76
CA TYR A 141 -18.01 -11.48 5.41
C TYR A 141 -18.20 -10.92 4.00
N VAL A 142 -17.53 -9.82 3.72
CA VAL A 142 -17.24 -9.39 2.35
C VAL A 142 -15.80 -9.76 2.01
N GLU A 143 -15.56 -10.11 0.74
CA GLU A 143 -14.25 -10.53 0.24
C GLU A 143 -13.79 -9.56 -0.84
N ILE A 144 -12.51 -9.21 -0.79
CA ILE A 144 -11.83 -8.43 -1.82
C ILE A 144 -10.63 -9.26 -2.29
N GLN A 145 -10.44 -9.34 -3.61
CA GLN A 145 -9.28 -9.96 -4.22
C GLN A 145 -8.58 -8.91 -5.10
N VAL A 146 -7.25 -8.82 -4.95
CA VAL A 146 -6.38 -7.98 -5.78
C VAL A 146 -5.26 -8.87 -6.30
N TRP A 147 -5.10 -8.96 -7.63
CA TRP A 147 -4.08 -9.82 -8.22
C TRP A 147 -3.48 -9.23 -9.50
N ASP A 148 -2.35 -9.78 -9.91
CA ASP A 148 -1.62 -9.43 -11.13
C ASP A 148 -1.41 -10.65 -12.04
N ASP A 149 -0.95 -10.40 -13.27
CA ASP A 149 -0.57 -11.42 -14.26
C ASP A 149 0.95 -11.63 -14.30
N GLY A 150 1.65 -11.33 -13.20
CA GLY A 150 3.10 -11.46 -13.10
C GLY A 150 3.59 -12.88 -12.85
N GLU A 151 4.79 -13.00 -12.32
CA GLU A 151 5.40 -14.30 -12.01
C GLU A 151 4.92 -14.88 -10.67
N GLY A 152 4.23 -14.06 -9.85
CA GLY A 152 3.84 -14.41 -8.50
C GLY A 152 4.97 -14.18 -7.48
N PHE A 153 4.72 -14.62 -6.24
CA PHE A 153 5.69 -14.56 -5.15
C PHE A 153 6.66 -15.76 -5.20
N ASP A 154 7.90 -15.54 -4.78
CA ASP A 154 8.75 -16.67 -4.41
C ASP A 154 8.11 -17.41 -3.22
N THR A 155 8.07 -18.74 -3.28
CA THR A 155 7.45 -19.56 -2.24
C THR A 155 8.12 -19.40 -0.87
N GLU A 156 9.42 -19.07 -0.85
CA GLU A 156 10.15 -18.78 0.38
C GLU A 156 9.79 -17.42 0.96
N ASP A 157 9.32 -16.47 0.14
CA ASP A 157 8.92 -15.13 0.56
C ASP A 157 7.49 -15.10 1.16
N LEU A 158 6.60 -16.03 0.72
CA LEU A 158 5.18 -16.04 1.11
C LEU A 158 4.93 -15.93 2.62
N PRO A 159 5.62 -16.68 3.52
CA PRO A 159 5.40 -16.58 4.96
C PRO A 159 5.78 -15.22 5.55
N HIS A 160 6.63 -14.46 4.86
CA HIS A 160 7.25 -13.22 5.34
C HIS A 160 6.72 -11.96 4.68
N LEU A 161 5.84 -12.07 3.66
CA LEU A 161 5.36 -10.93 2.88
C LEU A 161 4.79 -9.79 3.72
N PHE A 162 4.18 -10.11 4.86
CA PHE A 162 3.57 -9.15 5.77
C PHE A 162 4.47 -8.78 6.96
N ASP A 163 5.71 -9.28 7.00
CA ASP A 163 6.67 -8.90 8.03
C ASP A 163 7.18 -7.47 7.77
N ARG A 164 7.33 -6.70 8.84
CA ARG A 164 7.84 -5.32 8.74
C ARG A 164 9.28 -5.32 8.27
N PHE A 165 9.59 -4.45 7.30
CA PHE A 165 10.91 -4.31 6.67
C PHE A 165 11.34 -5.52 5.83
N TYR A 166 10.48 -6.50 5.67
CA TYR A 166 10.77 -7.61 4.78
C TYR A 166 10.72 -7.15 3.32
N ARG A 167 11.72 -7.60 2.57
CA ARG A 167 11.82 -7.37 1.12
C ARG A 167 12.12 -8.69 0.45
N GLY A 168 11.18 -9.18 -0.33
CA GLY A 168 11.38 -10.37 -1.14
C GLY A 168 12.48 -10.20 -2.19
N ARG A 169 12.89 -11.29 -2.81
CA ARG A 169 13.98 -11.32 -3.81
C ARG A 169 13.69 -10.46 -5.03
N CYS A 170 12.44 -10.34 -5.41
CA CYS A 170 11.97 -9.54 -6.56
C CYS A 170 11.45 -8.15 -6.14
N ALA A 171 11.73 -7.67 -4.93
CA ALA A 171 11.22 -6.40 -4.45
C ALA A 171 11.74 -5.21 -5.26
N ALA A 172 10.84 -4.26 -5.57
CA ALA A 172 11.19 -3.02 -6.25
C ALA A 172 12.34 -2.29 -5.52
N PRO A 173 13.30 -1.68 -6.27
CA PRO A 173 14.48 -1.02 -5.66
C PRO A 173 14.13 0.01 -4.60
N ASP A 174 13.02 0.71 -4.77
CA ASP A 174 12.53 1.78 -3.88
C ASP A 174 11.60 1.29 -2.76
N GLY A 175 11.28 0.00 -2.72
CA GLY A 175 10.44 -0.61 -1.70
C GLY A 175 11.12 -0.55 -0.32
N ILE A 176 10.36 -0.20 0.72
CA ILE A 176 10.85 -0.10 2.12
C ILE A 176 10.50 -1.38 2.90
N GLY A 177 9.59 -2.21 2.39
CA GLY A 177 9.10 -3.40 3.07
C GLY A 177 8.11 -3.12 4.21
N ILE A 178 7.37 -2.01 4.13
CA ILE A 178 6.39 -1.63 5.16
C ILE A 178 4.95 -1.69 4.62
N GLY A 179 4.74 -1.50 3.32
CA GLY A 179 3.41 -1.33 2.74
C GLY A 179 2.46 -2.50 2.99
N LEU A 180 2.92 -3.74 2.79
CA LEU A 180 2.10 -4.94 3.04
C LEU A 180 1.83 -5.15 4.52
N ALA A 181 2.83 -4.93 5.39
CA ALA A 181 2.65 -5.00 6.85
C ALA A 181 1.62 -3.97 7.34
N LEU A 182 1.65 -2.76 6.77
CA LEU A 182 0.69 -1.71 7.05
C LEU A 182 -0.72 -2.11 6.59
N ALA A 183 -0.86 -2.59 5.36
CA ALA A 183 -2.15 -3.04 4.82
C ALA A 183 -2.76 -4.13 5.71
N ARG A 184 -1.97 -5.13 6.11
CA ARG A 184 -2.40 -6.17 7.04
C ARG A 184 -2.89 -5.60 8.37
N SER A 185 -2.09 -4.72 8.99
CA SER A 185 -2.45 -4.11 10.27
C SER A 185 -3.75 -3.30 10.19
N ILE A 186 -3.98 -2.58 9.09
CA ILE A 186 -5.21 -1.80 8.86
C ILE A 186 -6.44 -2.72 8.74
N PHE A 187 -6.34 -3.81 7.99
CA PHE A 187 -7.45 -4.75 7.87
C PHE A 187 -7.74 -5.48 9.19
N GLU A 188 -6.69 -5.93 9.91
CA GLU A 188 -6.83 -6.58 11.21
C GLU A 188 -7.49 -5.65 12.25
N LEU A 189 -7.16 -4.36 12.27
CA LEU A 189 -7.80 -3.38 13.14
C LEU A 189 -9.30 -3.18 12.85
N GLN A 190 -9.72 -3.44 11.61
CA GLN A 190 -11.11 -3.36 11.17
C GLN A 190 -11.80 -4.71 11.18
N ASN A 191 -11.28 -5.68 11.95
CA ASN A 191 -11.80 -7.04 12.06
C ASN A 191 -11.77 -7.82 10.73
N GLY A 192 -10.76 -7.58 9.92
CA GLY A 192 -10.52 -8.32 8.69
C GLY A 192 -9.31 -9.23 8.79
N THR A 193 -9.14 -10.03 7.76
CA THR A 193 -7.94 -10.85 7.53
C THR A 193 -7.42 -10.62 6.12
N ILE A 194 -6.12 -10.82 5.93
CA ILE A 194 -5.49 -10.80 4.62
C ILE A 194 -4.58 -12.01 4.46
N THR A 195 -4.64 -12.63 3.29
CA THR A 195 -3.75 -13.71 2.87
C THR A 195 -3.16 -13.41 1.51
N ALA A 196 -2.02 -14.02 1.19
CA ALA A 196 -1.40 -13.92 -0.11
C ALA A 196 -1.04 -15.31 -0.64
N TYR A 197 -1.22 -15.53 -1.93
CA TYR A 197 -0.90 -16.80 -2.60
C TYR A 197 -0.64 -16.58 -4.09
N ASN A 198 -0.05 -17.56 -4.73
CA ASN A 198 0.14 -17.57 -6.18
C ASN A 198 -1.06 -18.21 -6.88
N LEU A 199 -1.49 -17.61 -7.99
CA LEU A 199 -2.53 -18.19 -8.85
C LEU A 199 -1.96 -19.38 -9.64
N GLN A 200 -2.84 -20.33 -9.98
CA GLN A 200 -2.43 -21.54 -10.74
C GLN A 200 -1.83 -21.22 -12.12
N ASN A 201 -2.30 -20.16 -12.75
CA ASN A 201 -1.86 -19.73 -14.08
C ASN A 201 -0.74 -18.67 -14.04
N GLY A 202 -0.12 -18.46 -12.89
CA GLY A 202 0.83 -17.37 -12.63
C GLY A 202 0.15 -16.12 -12.09
N GLY A 203 0.94 -15.24 -11.46
CA GLY A 203 0.46 -14.03 -10.79
C GLY A 203 0.34 -14.18 -9.29
N ALA A 204 0.45 -13.05 -8.61
CA ALA A 204 0.29 -12.91 -7.17
C ALA A 204 -1.15 -12.47 -6.84
N CYS A 205 -1.73 -13.04 -5.80
CA CYS A 205 -3.07 -12.67 -5.33
C CYS A 205 -3.06 -12.36 -3.85
N PHE A 206 -3.69 -11.25 -3.50
CA PHE A 206 -4.08 -10.90 -2.14
C PHE A 206 -5.58 -11.12 -1.97
N GLU A 207 -5.97 -11.83 -0.92
CA GLU A 207 -7.35 -12.07 -0.54
C GLU A 207 -7.62 -11.46 0.83
N ILE A 208 -8.61 -10.58 0.90
CA ILE A 208 -9.00 -9.88 2.11
C ILE A 208 -10.44 -10.28 2.46
N ARG A 209 -10.70 -10.57 3.73
CA ARG A 209 -12.04 -10.82 4.24
C ARG A 209 -12.33 -9.88 5.40
N MET A 210 -13.42 -9.10 5.26
CA MET A 210 -13.92 -8.20 6.30
C MET A 210 -15.17 -8.83 6.90
N TYR A 211 -15.12 -9.18 8.18
CA TYR A 211 -16.20 -9.92 8.85
C TYR A 211 -17.32 -8.99 9.31
N SER A 212 -18.56 -9.43 9.05
CA SER A 212 -19.77 -8.77 9.57
C SER A 212 -19.91 -9.03 11.08
N HIS A 213 -20.12 -7.96 11.84
CA HIS A 213 -20.50 -8.03 13.26
C HIS A 213 -21.79 -7.27 13.50
#